data_709c8ea3162833c6447d9de2b9eb92d5
#
_entry.id   709c8ea3162833c6447d9de2b9eb92d5
#
_cell.length_a   1.000
_cell.length_b   1.000
_cell.length_c   1.000
_cell.angle_alpha   90.00
_cell.angle_beta   90.00
_cell.angle_gamma   90.00
#
_symmetry.space_group_name_H-M   'P 1'
#
loop_
_entity.id
_entity.type
_entity.pdbx_description
1 polymer ?
#
loop_
_entity_poly.entity_id
_entity_poly.type
_entity_poly.pdbx_seq_one_letter_code
_entity_poly.pdbx_strand_id
1 'polypeptide(L)'
;MFDFDYTLGDSTNGIALSINYALEQLGHATKKIDEIKKTIGLSLKETYFSLTGNTDVKETEQFVKLFKDKADEVMVENTILYAGIKETLSKLRDNGYKIAIVTTKFHYRIEQILNKYNAHNLIDVIVGAEDVKVEKPNPEGLLFAINQLKTNKQEPEPVICGIKPNFFILLFK
;
A
#
# COMPACT_ATOMS: atom_id res chain seq x y z
N MET A 1 0.85 13.45 -2.35
CA MET A 1 1.17 12.02 -2.14
C MET A 1 -0.02 11.30 -1.57
N PHE A 2 -0.19 10.02 -1.91
CA PHE A 2 -1.34 9.19 -1.53
C PHE A 2 -0.86 7.90 -0.87
N ASP A 3 -1.65 7.36 0.07
CA ASP A 3 -1.60 5.94 0.39
C ASP A 3 -2.40 5.17 -0.68
N PHE A 4 -2.35 3.83 -0.67
CA PHE A 4 -3.08 3.04 -1.65
C PHE A 4 -4.37 2.46 -1.05
N ASP A 5 -4.26 1.56 -0.08
CA ASP A 5 -5.42 0.87 0.49
C ASP A 5 -6.34 1.84 1.23
N TYR A 6 -7.63 1.79 0.94
CA TYR A 6 -8.68 2.70 1.43
C TYR A 6 -8.50 4.18 1.06
N THR A 7 -7.60 4.47 0.12
CA THR A 7 -7.36 5.83 -0.40
C THR A 7 -7.56 5.86 -1.91
N LEU A 8 -6.81 5.09 -2.67
CA LEU A 8 -6.94 4.98 -4.12
C LEU A 8 -7.74 3.74 -4.54
N GLY A 9 -7.70 2.69 -3.73
CA GLY A 9 -8.38 1.44 -4.03
C GLY A 9 -8.69 0.61 -2.79
N ASP A 10 -9.42 -0.47 -3.02
CA ASP A 10 -9.76 -1.48 -2.03
C ASP A 10 -9.19 -2.84 -2.44
N SER A 11 -8.22 -3.34 -1.68
CA SER A 11 -7.63 -4.66 -1.85
C SER A 11 -8.09 -5.66 -0.77
N THR A 12 -9.12 -5.34 -0.02
CA THR A 12 -9.56 -6.12 1.13
C THR A 12 -9.72 -7.61 0.82
N ASN A 13 -10.33 -7.94 -0.32
CA ASN A 13 -10.55 -9.33 -0.71
C ASN A 13 -9.23 -10.07 -0.99
N GLY A 14 -8.32 -9.45 -1.74
CA GLY A 14 -7.00 -10.04 -2.02
C GLY A 14 -6.16 -10.22 -0.75
N ILE A 15 -6.21 -9.23 0.15
CA ILE A 15 -5.54 -9.30 1.45
C ILE A 15 -6.14 -10.43 2.30
N ALA A 16 -7.47 -10.54 2.39
CA ALA A 16 -8.14 -11.56 3.18
C ALA A 16 -7.85 -12.98 2.67
N LEU A 17 -7.87 -13.18 1.36
CA LEU A 17 -7.48 -14.46 0.74
C LEU A 17 -6.04 -14.83 1.08
N SER A 18 -5.12 -13.87 1.00
CA SER A 18 -3.69 -14.11 1.25
C SER A 18 -3.39 -14.38 2.73
N ILE A 19 -4.02 -13.63 3.64
CA ILE A 19 -3.89 -13.83 5.09
C ILE A 19 -4.43 -15.20 5.47
N ASN A 20 -5.66 -15.53 5.07
CA ASN A 20 -6.30 -16.79 5.46
C ASN A 20 -5.55 -17.99 4.88
N TYR A 21 -5.08 -17.91 3.65
CA TYR A 21 -4.20 -18.94 3.09
C TYR A 21 -2.95 -19.15 3.96
N ALA A 22 -2.26 -18.07 4.33
CA ALA A 22 -1.04 -18.17 5.13
C ALA A 22 -1.32 -18.73 6.53
N LEU A 23 -2.42 -18.32 7.18
CA LEU A 23 -2.85 -18.84 8.48
C LEU A 23 -3.16 -20.34 8.42
N GLU A 24 -3.91 -20.78 7.41
CA GLU A 24 -4.25 -22.21 7.22
C GLU A 24 -3.01 -23.07 7.03
N GLN A 25 -2.04 -22.61 6.22
CA GLN A 25 -0.78 -23.34 5.99
C GLN A 25 0.08 -23.47 7.27
N LEU A 26 -0.09 -22.56 8.22
CA LEU A 26 0.57 -22.58 9.53
C LEU A 26 -0.26 -23.29 10.60
N GLY A 27 -1.43 -23.86 10.26
CA GLY A 27 -2.30 -24.55 11.19
C GLY A 27 -3.15 -23.65 12.08
N HIS A 28 -3.24 -22.36 11.78
CA HIS A 28 -4.10 -21.41 12.48
C HIS A 28 -5.52 -21.39 11.88
N ALA A 29 -6.49 -21.00 12.70
CA ALA A 29 -7.85 -20.74 12.23
C ALA A 29 -7.89 -19.50 11.34
N THR A 30 -8.70 -19.54 10.28
CA THR A 30 -8.99 -18.38 9.44
C THR A 30 -9.67 -17.27 10.23
N LYS A 31 -9.52 -16.04 9.75
CA LYS A 31 -10.11 -14.85 10.35
C LYS A 31 -11.23 -14.29 9.50
N LYS A 32 -12.22 -13.70 10.16
CA LYS A 32 -13.30 -13.00 9.48
C LYS A 32 -12.76 -11.72 8.82
N ILE A 33 -13.41 -11.31 7.75
CA ILE A 33 -13.01 -10.13 6.98
C ILE A 33 -12.95 -8.86 7.84
N ASP A 34 -13.83 -8.72 8.83
CA ASP A 34 -13.85 -7.55 9.72
C ASP A 34 -12.68 -7.53 10.71
N GLU A 35 -12.10 -8.69 11.05
CA GLU A 35 -10.87 -8.77 11.84
C GLU A 35 -9.68 -8.37 10.98
N ILE A 36 -9.62 -8.89 9.75
CA ILE A 36 -8.56 -8.58 8.78
C ILE A 36 -8.54 -7.09 8.41
N LYS A 37 -9.71 -6.48 8.19
CA LYS A 37 -9.82 -5.05 7.88
C LYS A 37 -9.13 -4.13 8.91
N LYS A 38 -9.10 -4.54 10.18
CA LYS A 38 -8.46 -3.78 11.26
C LYS A 38 -6.94 -3.79 11.16
N THR A 39 -6.37 -4.72 10.40
CA THR A 39 -4.92 -4.86 10.22
C THR A 39 -4.41 -4.24 8.91
N ILE A 40 -5.33 -3.81 8.03
CA ILE A 40 -4.92 -3.19 6.75
C ILE A 40 -4.23 -1.86 7.03
N GLY A 41 -3.02 -1.71 6.51
CA GLY A 41 -2.12 -0.57 6.78
C GLY A 41 -1.01 -0.86 7.77
N LEU A 42 -1.09 -1.97 8.51
CA LEU A 42 0.01 -2.49 9.32
C LEU A 42 1.04 -3.22 8.44
N SER A 43 2.26 -3.37 8.95
CA SER A 43 3.22 -4.31 8.38
C SER A 43 2.71 -5.75 8.47
N LEU A 44 3.20 -6.66 7.62
CA LEU A 44 2.79 -8.07 7.67
C LEU A 44 3.13 -8.75 9.00
N LYS A 45 4.23 -8.34 9.65
CA LYS A 45 4.62 -8.84 10.98
C LYS A 45 3.62 -8.41 12.06
N GLU A 46 3.27 -7.13 12.05
CA GLU A 46 2.26 -6.59 12.97
C GLU A 46 0.88 -7.19 12.72
N THR A 47 0.52 -7.41 11.45
CA THR A 47 -0.72 -8.10 11.05
C THR A 47 -0.77 -9.50 11.64
N TYR A 48 0.31 -10.29 11.48
CA TYR A 48 0.39 -11.63 12.03
C TYR A 48 0.23 -11.64 13.55
N PHE A 49 1.00 -10.81 14.24
CA PHE A 49 0.88 -10.65 15.70
C PHE A 49 -0.54 -10.23 16.12
N SER A 50 -1.12 -9.25 15.45
CA SER A 50 -2.47 -8.76 15.76
C SER A 50 -3.55 -9.84 15.63
N LEU A 51 -3.41 -10.73 14.65
CA LEU A 51 -4.40 -11.76 14.34
C LEU A 51 -4.22 -13.05 15.17
N THR A 52 -3.01 -13.37 15.60
CA THR A 52 -2.68 -14.63 16.26
C THR A 52 -2.21 -14.49 17.70
N GLY A 53 -1.67 -13.31 18.07
CA GLY A 53 -0.94 -13.11 19.32
C GLY A 53 0.43 -13.79 19.35
N ASN A 54 0.86 -14.44 18.26
CA ASN A 54 2.11 -15.20 18.21
C ASN A 54 3.29 -14.27 17.89
N THR A 55 4.40 -14.44 18.63
CA THR A 55 5.63 -13.67 18.53
C THR A 55 6.81 -14.50 18.01
N ASP A 56 6.59 -15.76 17.62
CA ASP A 56 7.65 -16.59 17.06
C ASP A 56 8.16 -16.01 15.74
N VAL A 57 9.46 -15.74 15.70
CA VAL A 57 10.10 -15.07 14.56
C VAL A 57 10.06 -15.95 13.31
N LYS A 58 10.30 -17.25 13.46
CA LYS A 58 10.35 -18.19 12.33
C LYS A 58 8.98 -18.35 11.70
N GLU A 59 7.96 -18.51 12.53
CA GLU A 59 6.58 -18.65 12.07
C GLU A 59 6.08 -17.33 11.43
N THR A 60 6.46 -16.18 12.01
CA THR A 60 6.19 -14.85 11.41
C THR A 60 6.81 -14.72 10.02
N GLU A 61 8.07 -15.15 9.84
CA GLU A 61 8.74 -15.13 8.54
C GLU A 61 8.07 -16.08 7.53
N GLN A 62 7.63 -17.25 7.98
CA GLN A 62 6.86 -18.18 7.16
C GLN A 62 5.50 -17.58 6.74
N PHE A 63 4.79 -16.94 7.67
CA PHE A 63 3.56 -16.22 7.36
C PHE A 63 3.78 -15.16 6.29
N VAL A 64 4.80 -14.33 6.44
CA VAL A 64 5.14 -13.27 5.46
C VAL A 64 5.40 -13.88 4.09
N LYS A 65 6.15 -15.00 4.03
CA LYS A 65 6.43 -15.69 2.76
C LYS A 65 5.13 -16.22 2.13
N LEU A 66 4.35 -16.99 2.86
CA LEU A 66 3.10 -17.59 2.38
C LEU A 66 2.09 -16.52 1.92
N PHE A 67 1.99 -15.43 2.69
CA PHE A 67 1.19 -14.28 2.29
C PHE A 67 1.65 -13.69 0.95
N LYS A 68 2.96 -13.49 0.78
CA LYS A 68 3.52 -12.92 -0.45
C LYS A 68 3.24 -13.81 -1.66
N ASP A 69 3.52 -15.10 -1.53
CA ASP A 69 3.30 -16.09 -2.58
C ASP A 69 1.83 -16.08 -3.02
N LYS A 70 0.90 -16.12 -2.05
CA LYS A 70 -0.54 -16.08 -2.38
C LYS A 70 -1.01 -14.73 -2.91
N ALA A 71 -0.50 -13.64 -2.37
CA ALA A 71 -0.85 -12.30 -2.83
C ALA A 71 -0.41 -12.05 -4.28
N ASP A 72 0.69 -12.64 -4.73
CA ASP A 72 1.12 -12.53 -6.13
C ASP A 72 0.13 -13.19 -7.10
N GLU A 73 -0.57 -14.22 -6.65
CA GLU A 73 -1.59 -14.89 -7.46
C GLU A 73 -2.91 -14.13 -7.51
N VAL A 74 -3.32 -13.52 -6.37
CA VAL A 74 -4.72 -13.07 -6.22
C VAL A 74 -4.90 -11.56 -6.09
N MET A 75 -3.86 -10.80 -5.72
CA MET A 75 -4.02 -9.41 -5.31
C MET A 75 -4.53 -8.51 -6.44
N VAL A 76 -3.93 -8.62 -7.61
CA VAL A 76 -4.25 -7.74 -8.75
C VAL A 76 -5.72 -7.89 -9.15
N GLU A 77 -6.21 -9.14 -9.24
CA GLU A 77 -7.59 -9.39 -9.65
C GLU A 77 -8.61 -9.03 -8.57
N ASN A 78 -8.21 -9.10 -7.29
CA ASN A 78 -9.05 -8.78 -6.14
C ASN A 78 -8.84 -7.36 -5.60
N THR A 79 -8.24 -6.47 -6.39
CA THR A 79 -8.13 -5.04 -6.06
C THR A 79 -8.99 -4.22 -6.99
N ILE A 80 -9.75 -3.29 -6.43
CA ILE A 80 -10.65 -2.38 -7.17
C ILE A 80 -10.20 -0.94 -6.86
N LEU A 81 -9.94 -0.12 -7.90
CA LEU A 81 -9.77 1.32 -7.72
C LEU A 81 -11.14 1.96 -7.44
N TYR A 82 -11.16 2.93 -6.52
CA TYR A 82 -12.39 3.67 -6.24
C TYR A 82 -12.85 4.47 -7.47
N ALA A 83 -14.17 4.62 -7.61
CA ALA A 83 -14.76 5.41 -8.69
C ALA A 83 -14.23 6.86 -8.66
N GLY A 84 -13.88 7.40 -9.83
CA GLY A 84 -13.38 8.76 -9.98
C GLY A 84 -11.89 8.95 -9.65
N ILE A 85 -11.18 7.93 -9.18
CA ILE A 85 -9.74 8.06 -8.85
C ILE A 85 -8.93 8.37 -10.10
N LYS A 86 -9.12 7.66 -11.20
CA LYS A 86 -8.36 7.88 -12.43
C LYS A 86 -8.57 9.30 -12.97
N GLU A 87 -9.81 9.77 -12.98
CA GLU A 87 -10.16 11.13 -13.40
C GLU A 87 -9.56 12.19 -12.47
N THR A 88 -9.52 11.92 -11.16
CA THR A 88 -8.91 12.82 -10.17
C THR A 88 -7.40 12.91 -10.38
N LEU A 89 -6.72 11.78 -10.55
CA LEU A 89 -5.29 11.74 -10.81
C LEU A 89 -4.94 12.44 -12.13
N SER A 90 -5.75 12.23 -13.19
CA SER A 90 -5.57 12.92 -14.48
C SER A 90 -5.68 14.44 -14.31
N LYS A 91 -6.74 14.91 -13.64
CA LYS A 91 -6.92 16.34 -13.37
C LYS A 91 -5.77 16.96 -12.57
N LEU A 92 -5.22 16.23 -11.60
CA LEU A 92 -4.05 16.69 -10.86
C LEU A 92 -2.84 16.86 -11.78
N ARG A 93 -2.57 15.89 -12.66
CA ARG A 93 -1.49 15.99 -13.63
C ARG A 93 -1.68 17.13 -14.62
N ASP A 94 -2.89 17.31 -15.15
CA ASP A 94 -3.23 18.39 -16.08
C ASP A 94 -3.02 19.78 -15.45
N ASN A 95 -3.15 19.88 -14.11
CA ASN A 95 -2.84 21.07 -13.33
C ASN A 95 -1.37 21.17 -12.89
N GLY A 96 -0.48 20.30 -13.39
CA GLY A 96 0.96 20.34 -13.14
C GLY A 96 1.43 19.68 -11.85
N TYR A 97 0.55 18.98 -11.11
CA TYR A 97 0.95 18.28 -9.90
C TYR A 97 1.73 17.01 -10.21
N LYS A 98 2.79 16.78 -9.43
CA LYS A 98 3.48 15.50 -9.35
C LYS A 98 2.78 14.59 -8.35
N ILE A 99 2.67 13.31 -8.68
CA ILE A 99 1.90 12.36 -7.90
C ILE A 99 2.80 11.22 -7.43
N ALA A 100 2.81 10.98 -6.11
CA ALA A 100 3.48 9.83 -5.55
C ALA A 100 2.51 8.98 -4.72
N ILE A 101 2.75 7.67 -4.71
CA ILE A 101 2.13 6.69 -3.81
C ILE A 101 3.18 6.25 -2.80
N VAL A 102 2.82 6.29 -1.49
CA VAL A 102 3.65 5.76 -0.40
C VAL A 102 2.79 4.78 0.39
N THR A 103 3.14 3.50 0.37
CA THR A 103 2.27 2.43 0.89
C THR A 103 3.07 1.33 1.61
N THR A 104 2.42 0.55 2.47
CA THR A 104 2.97 -0.69 3.04
C THR A 104 2.80 -1.90 2.11
N LYS A 105 2.13 -1.72 0.96
CA LYS A 105 2.06 -2.74 -0.10
C LYS A 105 3.36 -2.75 -0.90
N PHE A 106 3.73 -3.88 -1.49
CA PHE A 106 4.90 -3.96 -2.36
C PHE A 106 4.76 -3.08 -3.60
N HIS A 107 5.83 -2.40 -3.97
CA HIS A 107 5.93 -1.50 -5.11
C HIS A 107 5.43 -2.16 -6.40
N TYR A 108 5.99 -3.32 -6.75
CA TYR A 108 5.64 -4.02 -7.98
C TYR A 108 4.14 -4.39 -8.07
N ARG A 109 3.48 -4.66 -6.94
CA ARG A 109 2.03 -4.93 -6.92
C ARG A 109 1.22 -3.69 -7.22
N ILE A 110 1.66 -2.53 -6.73
CA ILE A 110 1.01 -1.25 -7.08
C ILE A 110 1.13 -1.01 -8.58
N GLU A 111 2.32 -1.24 -9.16
CA GLU A 111 2.51 -1.12 -10.61
C GLU A 111 1.57 -2.04 -11.40
N GLN A 112 1.48 -3.32 -11.02
CA GLN A 112 0.58 -4.29 -11.66
C GLN A 112 -0.89 -3.87 -11.57
N ILE A 113 -1.35 -3.41 -10.40
CA ILE A 113 -2.72 -2.94 -10.20
C ILE A 113 -2.98 -1.69 -11.06
N LEU A 114 -2.09 -0.71 -11.03
CA LEU A 114 -2.23 0.51 -11.83
C LEU A 114 -2.22 0.22 -13.34
N ASN A 115 -1.41 -0.73 -13.80
CA ASN A 115 -1.39 -1.17 -15.19
C ASN A 115 -2.71 -1.82 -15.61
N LYS A 116 -3.30 -2.68 -14.77
CA LYS A 116 -4.64 -3.26 -15.00
C LYS A 116 -5.70 -2.18 -15.27
N TYR A 117 -5.60 -1.04 -14.59
CA TYR A 117 -6.53 0.08 -14.73
C TYR A 117 -6.07 1.16 -15.72
N ASN A 118 -4.94 0.96 -16.43
CA ASN A 118 -4.34 1.99 -17.30
C ASN A 118 -4.15 3.32 -16.57
N ALA A 119 -3.63 3.28 -15.34
CA ALA A 119 -3.41 4.43 -14.47
C ALA A 119 -1.95 4.60 -14.04
N HIS A 120 -1.04 3.68 -14.42
CA HIS A 120 0.37 3.72 -14.04
C HIS A 120 1.06 5.01 -14.51
N ASN A 121 0.77 5.46 -15.73
CA ASN A 121 1.32 6.70 -16.32
C ASN A 121 0.87 7.98 -15.61
N LEU A 122 -0.07 7.91 -14.70
CA LEU A 122 -0.54 9.04 -13.88
C LEU A 122 0.31 9.24 -12.62
N ILE A 123 1.17 8.29 -12.27
CA ILE A 123 1.99 8.30 -11.06
C ILE A 123 3.45 8.57 -11.43
N ASP A 124 4.09 9.51 -10.73
CA ASP A 124 5.50 9.85 -10.95
C ASP A 124 6.45 9.01 -10.08
N VAL A 125 6.01 8.66 -8.85
CA VAL A 125 6.82 7.90 -7.89
C VAL A 125 5.93 6.91 -7.13
N ILE A 126 6.38 5.68 -6.98
CA ILE A 126 5.81 4.68 -6.10
C ILE A 126 6.87 4.30 -5.07
N VAL A 127 6.49 4.26 -3.79
CA VAL A 127 7.32 3.79 -2.68
C VAL A 127 6.54 2.71 -1.96
N GLY A 128 6.99 1.47 -2.09
CA GLY A 128 6.42 0.29 -1.44
C GLY A 128 7.18 -0.13 -0.19
N ALA A 129 6.76 -1.23 0.40
CA ALA A 129 7.38 -1.80 1.61
C ALA A 129 8.86 -2.16 1.39
N GLU A 130 9.23 -2.65 0.20
CA GLU A 130 10.59 -3.06 -0.14
C GLU A 130 11.55 -1.90 -0.41
N ASP A 131 11.04 -0.68 -0.62
CA ASP A 131 11.84 0.50 -0.94
C ASP A 131 12.38 1.20 0.31
N VAL A 132 11.97 0.79 1.50
CA VAL A 132 12.33 1.41 2.77
C VAL A 132 12.84 0.39 3.78
N LYS A 133 13.66 0.85 4.72
CA LYS A 133 14.15 0.01 5.83
C LYS A 133 13.12 -0.08 6.96
N VAL A 134 12.39 1.01 7.17
CA VAL A 134 11.37 1.13 8.22
C VAL A 134 10.07 1.64 7.59
N GLU A 135 9.05 0.81 7.70
CA GLU A 135 7.72 1.12 7.16
C GLU A 135 6.98 2.20 7.97
N LYS A 136 5.85 2.66 7.45
CA LYS A 136 4.95 3.58 8.17
C LYS A 136 4.61 3.03 9.56
N PRO A 137 4.59 3.86 10.61
CA PRO A 137 4.51 5.33 10.61
C PRO A 137 5.85 6.08 10.49
N ASN A 138 6.96 5.39 10.23
CA ASN A 138 8.23 6.06 10.01
C ASN A 138 8.15 6.95 8.74
N PRO A 139 8.68 8.18 8.77
CA PRO A 139 8.63 9.09 7.63
C PRO A 139 9.58 8.73 6.48
N GLU A 140 10.37 7.67 6.58
CA GLU A 140 11.39 7.29 5.60
C GLU A 140 10.83 7.23 4.17
N GLY A 141 9.73 6.51 3.96
CA GLY A 141 9.11 6.39 2.64
C GLY A 141 8.59 7.72 2.09
N LEU A 142 8.08 8.59 2.98
CA LEU A 142 7.63 9.92 2.63
C LEU A 142 8.81 10.79 2.16
N LEU A 143 9.90 10.81 2.92
CA LEU A 143 11.11 11.55 2.61
C LEU A 143 11.78 11.03 1.33
N PHE A 144 11.78 9.71 1.14
CA PHE A 144 12.27 9.09 -0.08
C PHE A 144 11.47 9.57 -1.31
N ALA A 145 10.14 9.51 -1.25
CA ALA A 145 9.28 9.99 -2.32
C ALA A 145 9.50 11.49 -2.63
N ILE A 146 9.63 12.34 -1.59
CA ILE A 146 9.94 13.77 -1.77
C ILE A 146 11.26 13.95 -2.53
N ASN A 147 12.30 13.23 -2.15
CA ASN A 147 13.60 13.33 -2.81
C ASN A 147 13.52 12.92 -4.28
N GLN A 148 12.80 11.85 -4.60
CA GLN A 148 12.60 11.41 -5.98
C GLN A 148 11.82 12.45 -6.82
N LEU A 149 10.82 13.10 -6.22
CA LEU A 149 10.06 14.15 -6.91
C LEU A 149 10.87 15.43 -7.14
N LYS A 150 11.84 15.77 -6.26
CA LYS A 150 12.68 16.98 -6.33
C LYS A 150 13.78 16.90 -7.38
N THR A 151 14.22 15.72 -7.79
CA THR A 151 15.30 15.56 -8.79
C THR A 151 14.96 16.13 -10.18
N ASN A 152 13.72 16.58 -10.40
CA ASN A 152 13.25 17.22 -11.62
C ASN A 152 12.94 18.71 -11.45
N LYS A 153 13.95 19.53 -11.08
CA LYS A 153 13.96 21.02 -11.11
C LYS A 153 12.66 21.74 -10.72
N GLN A 154 12.73 22.44 -9.62
CA GLN A 154 11.90 23.42 -8.91
C GLN A 154 11.36 22.85 -7.59
N GLU A 155 11.62 23.61 -6.50
CA GLU A 155 11.11 23.25 -5.18
C GLU A 155 9.59 23.39 -5.16
N PRO A 156 8.85 22.30 -5.10
CA PRO A 156 7.40 22.37 -4.96
C PRO A 156 7.05 22.63 -3.50
N GLU A 157 6.20 23.59 -3.23
CA GLU A 157 5.59 23.73 -1.91
C GLU A 157 4.66 22.54 -1.65
N PRO A 158 4.84 21.82 -0.52
CA PRO A 158 3.99 20.68 -0.20
C PRO A 158 2.61 21.15 0.27
N VAL A 159 1.56 20.72 -0.42
CA VAL A 159 0.19 20.84 0.07
C VAL A 159 -0.17 19.53 0.79
N ILE A 160 -0.40 19.64 2.11
CA ILE A 160 -0.80 18.50 2.93
C ILE A 160 -2.33 18.40 2.94
N CYS A 161 -2.87 17.31 2.43
CA CYS A 161 -4.28 16.97 2.58
C CYS A 161 -4.37 15.72 3.46
N GLY A 162 -4.82 15.85 4.72
CA GLY A 162 -4.90 14.75 5.67
C GLY A 162 -6.33 14.42 6.03
N ILE A 163 -6.67 13.12 5.99
CA ILE A 163 -7.90 12.57 6.55
C ILE A 163 -7.54 11.31 7.34
N LYS A 164 -7.38 11.46 8.66
CA LYS A 164 -7.10 10.49 9.73
C LYS A 164 -5.64 10.48 10.23
N PRO A 165 -5.43 10.15 11.52
CA PRO A 165 -4.13 10.32 12.20
C PRO A 165 -2.95 9.51 11.66
N ASN A 166 -3.16 8.58 10.72
CA ASN A 166 -2.11 7.76 10.11
C ASN A 166 -2.05 7.87 8.56
N PHE A 167 -2.76 8.84 7.95
CA PHE A 167 -2.79 9.01 6.51
C PHE A 167 -2.46 10.45 6.14
N PHE A 168 -1.35 10.64 5.43
CA PHE A 168 -0.98 11.93 4.87
C PHE A 168 -1.18 11.89 3.36
N ILE A 169 -1.97 12.83 2.83
CA ILE A 169 -1.99 13.15 1.41
C ILE A 169 -1.16 14.42 1.27
N LEU A 170 -0.04 14.35 0.57
CA LEU A 170 0.81 15.48 0.24
C LEU A 170 0.70 15.74 -1.26
N LEU A 171 0.28 16.96 -1.64
CA LEU A 171 0.29 17.42 -3.00
C LEU A 171 1.48 18.38 -3.19
N PHE A 172 2.25 18.19 -4.26
CA PHE A 172 3.32 19.10 -4.69
C PHE A 172 2.93 19.71 -6.01
N LYS A 173 3.14 21.02 -6.14
CA LYS A 173 2.94 21.76 -7.38
C LYS A 173 4.26 22.17 -7.99
#